data_2968d5c57aab7aa6872a58c648d4ee9f
#
_entry.id   2968d5c57aab7aa6872a58c648d4ee9f
#
_cell.length_a   1.000
_cell.length_b   1.000
_cell.length_c   1.000
_cell.angle_alpha   90.00
_cell.angle_beta   90.00
_cell.angle_gamma   90.00
#
_symmetry.space_group_name_H-M   'P 1'
#
loop_
_entity.id
_entity.type
_entity.pdbx_description
1 polymer ?
#
loop_
_entity_poly.entity_id
_entity_poly.type
_entity_poly.pdbx_seq_one_letter_code
_entity_poly.pdbx_strand_id
1 'polypeptide(L)'
;ICTRRCPFCDVGHGRPNELDKDEPRHTAETIQGLGLKYAVITSVDRDDLKDGGAMHFVEVLNESRALSPNCLIEILVPDFRGRMDIALDLLTETAPDVFNHNIETVPRLYKAFRPGSDYQHSLDLLKIYKERRPDIATKCGFMVGLGETEEEIYKLLDDLKAHNVDMITVGQYLQ
;
A
#
# COMPACT_ATOMS: atom_id res chain seq x y z
N ILE A 1 0.27 0.79 -15.63
CA ILE A 1 0.26 -0.68 -15.92
C ILE A 1 0.84 -1.40 -14.73
N CYS A 2 0.10 -2.40 -14.19
CA CYS A 2 0.49 -3.22 -13.04
C CYS A 2 1.16 -4.51 -13.49
N THR A 3 2.12 -5.03 -12.72
CA THR A 3 2.72 -6.35 -12.96
C THR A 3 1.82 -7.52 -12.51
N ARG A 4 0.77 -7.25 -11.73
CA ARG A 4 -0.22 -8.22 -11.23
C ARG A 4 -1.54 -8.16 -12.00
N ARG A 5 -2.39 -9.19 -11.79
CA ARG A 5 -3.65 -9.37 -12.52
C ARG A 5 -4.79 -9.71 -11.54
N CYS A 6 -5.04 -8.82 -10.58
CA CYS A 6 -6.11 -9.00 -9.62
C CYS A 6 -7.48 -8.81 -10.31
N PRO A 7 -8.40 -9.79 -10.28
CA PRO A 7 -9.67 -9.73 -11.03
C PRO A 7 -10.61 -8.60 -10.61
N PHE A 8 -10.48 -8.09 -9.38
CA PHE A 8 -11.28 -6.98 -8.87
C PHE A 8 -10.75 -5.61 -9.31
N CYS A 9 -9.55 -5.55 -9.92
CA CYS A 9 -8.86 -4.31 -10.23
C CYS A 9 -8.95 -4.01 -11.74
N ASP A 10 -9.40 -2.80 -12.08
CA ASP A 10 -9.54 -2.34 -13.48
C ASP A 10 -8.26 -1.68 -14.02
N VAL A 11 -7.17 -1.71 -13.28
CA VAL A 11 -5.88 -1.21 -13.77
C VAL A 11 -5.32 -2.14 -14.84
N GLY A 12 -4.90 -1.55 -15.98
CA GLY A 12 -4.23 -2.29 -17.04
C GLY A 12 -3.01 -3.05 -16.53
N HIS A 13 -2.82 -4.30 -16.99
CA HIS A 13 -1.74 -5.18 -16.57
C HIS A 13 -0.81 -5.54 -17.72
N GLY A 14 0.45 -5.84 -17.39
CA GLY A 14 1.47 -6.18 -18.36
C GLY A 14 2.85 -5.70 -17.96
N ARG A 15 3.65 -5.33 -18.96
CA ARG A 15 4.96 -4.73 -18.74
C ARG A 15 4.79 -3.22 -18.53
N PRO A 16 5.12 -2.69 -17.35
CA PRO A 16 5.07 -1.26 -17.09
C PRO A 16 6.08 -0.48 -17.94
N ASN A 17 5.80 0.79 -18.15
CA ASN A 17 6.77 1.73 -18.69
C ASN A 17 7.87 2.04 -17.64
N GLU A 18 8.94 2.70 -18.09
CA GLU A 18 9.92 3.29 -17.17
C GLU A 18 9.23 4.29 -16.22
N LEU A 19 9.82 4.48 -15.04
CA LEU A 19 9.35 5.50 -14.10
C LEU A 19 9.49 6.88 -14.72
N ASP A 20 8.46 7.69 -14.57
CA ASP A 20 8.51 9.11 -14.92
C ASP A 20 9.28 9.84 -13.80
N LYS A 21 10.42 10.43 -14.15
CA LYS A 21 11.28 11.14 -13.20
C LYS A 21 10.66 12.45 -12.70
N ASP A 22 9.71 13.00 -13.43
CA ASP A 22 9.04 14.24 -13.08
C ASP A 22 7.76 14.01 -12.27
N GLU A 23 7.26 12.74 -12.18
CA GLU A 23 6.05 12.39 -11.43
C GLU A 23 6.11 12.79 -9.95
N PRO A 24 7.22 12.61 -9.19
CA PRO A 24 7.31 13.06 -7.82
C PRO A 24 7.05 14.56 -7.66
N ARG A 25 7.65 15.37 -8.54
CA ARG A 25 7.49 16.82 -8.56
C ARG A 25 6.07 17.22 -8.93
N HIS A 26 5.51 16.65 -10.00
CA HIS A 26 4.15 16.95 -10.46
C HIS A 26 3.10 16.55 -9.40
N THR A 27 3.30 15.44 -8.71
CA THR A 27 2.45 14.99 -7.59
C THR A 27 2.48 16.02 -6.45
N ALA A 28 3.67 16.47 -6.07
CA ALA A 28 3.85 17.47 -5.01
C ALA A 28 3.20 18.81 -5.36
N GLU A 29 3.37 19.29 -6.60
CA GLU A 29 2.74 20.50 -7.10
C GLU A 29 1.21 20.40 -7.14
N THR A 30 0.68 19.22 -7.46
CA THR A 30 -0.76 18.96 -7.41
C THR A 30 -1.31 19.02 -5.98
N ILE A 31 -0.64 18.37 -5.02
CA ILE A 31 -1.00 18.42 -3.59
C ILE A 31 -1.01 19.88 -3.10
N GLN A 32 0.03 20.66 -3.44
CA GLN A 32 0.14 22.07 -3.07
C GLN A 32 -0.97 22.90 -3.73
N GLY A 33 -1.18 22.73 -5.04
CA GLY A 33 -2.19 23.50 -5.80
C GLY A 33 -3.61 23.27 -5.32
N LEU A 34 -3.92 22.07 -4.82
CA LEU A 34 -5.21 21.72 -4.22
C LEU A 34 -5.33 22.15 -2.75
N GLY A 35 -4.24 22.59 -2.11
CA GLY A 35 -4.23 23.00 -0.70
C GLY A 35 -4.60 21.86 0.26
N LEU A 36 -4.20 20.62 -0.06
CA LEU A 36 -4.59 19.45 0.72
C LEU A 36 -3.94 19.47 2.11
N LYS A 37 -4.72 19.02 3.09
CA LYS A 37 -4.24 18.79 4.47
C LYS A 37 -3.88 17.33 4.72
N TYR A 38 -4.38 16.43 3.88
CA TYR A 38 -4.16 15.00 3.90
C TYR A 38 -4.19 14.47 2.47
N ALA A 39 -3.20 13.69 2.09
CA ALA A 39 -3.13 13.06 0.78
C ALA A 39 -2.84 11.56 0.93
N VAL A 40 -3.55 10.75 0.15
CA VAL A 40 -3.26 9.31 0.02
C VAL A 40 -2.60 9.09 -1.33
N ILE A 41 -1.39 8.57 -1.33
CA ILE A 41 -0.58 8.31 -2.51
C ILE A 41 -0.46 6.80 -2.67
N THR A 42 -0.75 6.29 -3.85
CA THR A 42 -0.67 4.87 -4.14
C THR A 42 0.06 4.59 -5.44
N SER A 43 0.50 3.37 -5.60
CA SER A 43 1.08 2.86 -6.85
C SER A 43 0.47 1.52 -7.23
N VAL A 44 0.81 1.05 -8.42
CA VAL A 44 0.61 -0.34 -8.85
C VAL A 44 1.75 -1.22 -8.32
N ASP A 45 1.61 -2.55 -8.39
CA ASP A 45 2.74 -3.44 -8.18
C ASP A 45 3.79 -3.26 -9.28
N ARG A 46 5.05 -3.12 -8.88
CA ARG A 46 6.22 -2.94 -9.72
C ARG A 46 7.25 -4.03 -9.46
N ASP A 47 6.81 -5.30 -9.62
CA ASP A 47 7.71 -6.47 -9.48
C ASP A 47 8.90 -6.47 -10.45
N ASP A 48 8.86 -5.61 -11.46
CA ASP A 48 9.93 -5.38 -12.42
C ASP A 48 11.09 -4.55 -11.87
N LEU A 49 10.85 -3.76 -10.80
CA LEU A 49 11.86 -2.92 -10.15
C LEU A 49 12.58 -3.66 -9.02
N LYS A 50 13.85 -3.32 -8.79
CA LYS A 50 14.69 -3.97 -7.77
C LYS A 50 14.23 -3.73 -6.33
N ASP A 51 13.58 -2.62 -6.10
CA ASP A 51 13.03 -2.17 -4.81
C ASP A 51 11.49 -2.21 -4.76
N GLY A 52 10.85 -2.76 -5.82
CA GLY A 52 9.38 -2.79 -5.92
C GLY A 52 8.74 -1.40 -6.08
N GLY A 53 9.51 -0.36 -6.38
CA GLY A 53 9.06 1.02 -6.51
C GLY A 53 9.13 1.84 -5.21
N ALA A 54 9.78 1.33 -4.16
CA ALA A 54 9.87 2.02 -2.88
C ALA A 54 10.63 3.35 -2.97
N MET A 55 11.72 3.44 -3.76
CA MET A 55 12.46 4.69 -3.94
C MET A 55 11.58 5.78 -4.57
N HIS A 56 10.71 5.41 -5.48
CA HIS A 56 9.78 6.40 -6.09
C HIS A 56 8.80 6.98 -5.06
N PHE A 57 8.32 6.18 -4.09
CA PHE A 57 7.57 6.72 -2.95
C PHE A 57 8.41 7.66 -2.11
N VAL A 58 9.69 7.37 -1.86
CA VAL A 58 10.62 8.25 -1.14
C VAL A 58 10.74 9.60 -1.85
N GLU A 59 10.92 9.60 -3.16
CA GLU A 59 11.01 10.83 -3.97
C GLU A 59 9.71 11.65 -3.88
N VAL A 60 8.54 10.99 -4.00
CA VAL A 60 7.23 11.66 -3.86
C VAL A 60 7.03 12.24 -2.46
N LEU A 61 7.41 11.52 -1.41
CA LEU A 61 7.34 12.00 -0.01
C LEU A 61 8.22 13.25 0.19
N ASN A 62 9.46 13.22 -0.30
CA ASN A 62 10.40 14.33 -0.16
C ASN A 62 9.92 15.58 -0.89
N GLU A 63 9.51 15.46 -2.17
CA GLU A 63 8.97 16.58 -2.94
C GLU A 63 7.68 17.15 -2.33
N SER A 64 6.77 16.26 -1.89
CA SER A 64 5.52 16.68 -1.27
C SER A 64 5.72 17.44 0.03
N ARG A 65 6.66 16.99 0.87
CA ARG A 65 7.01 17.68 2.12
C ARG A 65 7.70 19.01 1.88
N ALA A 66 8.53 19.10 0.84
CA ALA A 66 9.19 20.36 0.47
C ALA A 66 8.17 21.42 0.05
N LEU A 67 7.12 21.06 -0.69
CA LEU A 67 6.11 22.00 -1.17
C LEU A 67 4.92 22.19 -0.22
N SER A 68 4.59 21.17 0.57
CA SER A 68 3.41 21.13 1.45
C SER A 68 3.76 20.57 2.84
N PRO A 69 4.60 21.25 3.64
CA PRO A 69 5.16 20.72 4.89
C PRO A 69 4.10 20.40 5.97
N ASN A 70 2.90 20.94 5.84
CA ASN A 70 1.79 20.73 6.77
C ASN A 70 0.75 19.72 6.26
N CYS A 71 0.97 19.11 5.08
CA CYS A 71 0.11 18.06 4.55
C CYS A 71 0.53 16.71 5.13
N LEU A 72 -0.40 16.00 5.77
CA LEU A 72 -0.16 14.62 6.18
C LEU A 72 -0.23 13.71 4.95
N ILE A 73 0.73 12.79 4.84
CA ILE A 73 0.84 11.91 3.67
C ILE A 73 0.72 10.44 4.12
N GLU A 74 -0.33 9.79 3.64
CA GLU A 74 -0.49 8.35 3.70
C GLU A 74 0.04 7.74 2.40
N ILE A 75 0.83 6.68 2.49
CA ILE A 75 1.20 5.87 1.32
C ILE A 75 0.48 4.53 1.38
N LEU A 76 -0.22 4.17 0.30
CA LEU A 76 -0.79 2.84 0.10
C LEU A 76 0.16 2.05 -0.81
N VAL A 77 0.93 1.17 -0.20
CA VAL A 77 2.01 0.46 -0.85
C VAL A 77 1.60 -0.93 -1.37
N PRO A 78 2.29 -1.45 -2.42
CA PRO A 78 2.17 -2.85 -2.83
C PRO A 78 2.80 -3.79 -1.79
N ASP A 79 2.69 -5.11 -1.99
CA ASP A 79 3.27 -6.10 -1.07
C ASP A 79 4.80 -6.26 -1.16
N PHE A 80 5.45 -5.56 -2.08
CA PHE A 80 6.91 -5.62 -2.33
C PHE A 80 7.45 -7.06 -2.41
N ARG A 81 6.72 -7.97 -3.05
CA ARG A 81 7.06 -9.40 -3.13
C ARG A 81 8.51 -9.64 -3.55
N GLY A 82 9.27 -10.32 -2.66
CA GLY A 82 10.68 -10.62 -2.86
C GLY A 82 11.63 -9.42 -2.71
N ARG A 83 11.13 -8.26 -2.24
CA ARG A 83 11.87 -7.01 -2.08
C ARG A 83 11.54 -6.27 -0.79
N MET A 84 10.79 -6.92 0.11
CA MET A 84 10.26 -6.30 1.32
C MET A 84 11.35 -5.63 2.16
N ASP A 85 12.48 -6.29 2.38
CA ASP A 85 13.55 -5.72 3.22
C ASP A 85 14.10 -4.43 2.63
N ILE A 86 14.41 -4.41 1.32
CA ILE A 86 14.92 -3.21 0.64
C ILE A 86 13.89 -2.09 0.68
N ALA A 87 12.62 -2.40 0.41
CA ALA A 87 11.54 -1.43 0.42
C ALA A 87 11.31 -0.85 1.82
N LEU A 88 11.31 -1.69 2.86
CA LEU A 88 11.14 -1.24 4.23
C LEU A 88 12.33 -0.44 4.75
N ASP A 89 13.57 -0.76 4.36
CA ASP A 89 14.74 0.05 4.69
C ASP A 89 14.57 1.49 4.20
N LEU A 90 14.17 1.67 2.94
CA LEU A 90 13.93 2.98 2.34
C LEU A 90 12.76 3.73 3.01
N LEU A 91 11.63 3.05 3.21
CA LEU A 91 10.41 3.68 3.74
C LEU A 91 10.41 3.85 5.27
N THR A 92 11.34 3.23 5.99
CA THR A 92 11.57 3.53 7.41
C THR A 92 12.49 4.74 7.61
N GLU A 93 13.44 4.95 6.70
CA GLU A 93 14.30 6.15 6.71
C GLU A 93 13.49 7.39 6.30
N THR A 94 12.72 7.31 5.21
CA THR A 94 11.81 8.38 4.77
C THR A 94 10.36 7.94 5.03
N ALA A 95 9.92 8.05 6.30
CA ALA A 95 8.63 7.54 6.71
C ALA A 95 7.47 8.44 6.30
N PRO A 96 6.31 7.89 5.86
CA PRO A 96 5.05 8.62 5.71
C PRO A 96 4.46 8.97 7.08
N ASP A 97 3.32 9.68 7.09
CA ASP A 97 2.53 9.88 8.31
C ASP A 97 1.63 8.66 8.61
N VAL A 98 1.23 7.93 7.57
CA VAL A 98 0.51 6.65 7.67
C VAL A 98 1.04 5.67 6.64
N PHE A 99 1.39 4.47 7.09
CA PHE A 99 1.81 3.36 6.22
C PHE A 99 0.65 2.40 6.01
N ASN A 100 0.15 2.32 4.78
CA ASN A 100 -1.02 1.52 4.41
C ASN A 100 -0.65 0.42 3.41
N HIS A 101 -1.20 -0.78 3.64
CA HIS A 101 -1.19 -1.88 2.67
C HIS A 101 -2.51 -2.64 2.75
N ASN A 102 -3.17 -2.80 1.61
CA ASN A 102 -4.44 -3.53 1.56
C ASN A 102 -4.24 -5.03 1.48
N ILE A 103 -4.87 -5.77 2.40
CA ILE A 103 -4.93 -7.23 2.36
C ILE A 103 -6.01 -7.74 1.39
N GLU A 104 -6.96 -6.91 1.04
CA GLU A 104 -8.04 -7.02 0.07
C GLU A 104 -9.13 -8.03 0.42
N THR A 105 -8.80 -9.24 0.86
CA THR A 105 -9.78 -10.29 1.16
C THR A 105 -9.24 -11.35 2.13
N VAL A 106 -10.09 -12.30 2.50
CA VAL A 106 -9.78 -13.39 3.44
C VAL A 106 -8.86 -14.46 2.81
N PRO A 107 -8.09 -15.24 3.61
CA PRO A 107 -7.10 -16.20 3.10
C PRO A 107 -7.61 -17.17 2.05
N ARG A 108 -8.81 -17.74 2.23
CA ARG A 108 -9.41 -18.70 1.30
C ARG A 108 -9.57 -18.12 -0.11
N LEU A 109 -9.84 -16.83 -0.22
CA LEU A 109 -10.10 -16.16 -1.49
C LEU A 109 -8.83 -15.60 -2.16
N TYR A 110 -7.68 -15.61 -1.46
CA TYR A 110 -6.45 -14.99 -1.96
C TYR A 110 -6.03 -15.50 -3.33
N LYS A 111 -6.03 -16.82 -3.54
CA LYS A 111 -5.62 -17.41 -4.81
C LYS A 111 -6.49 -16.97 -5.98
N ALA A 112 -7.79 -16.74 -5.73
CA ALA A 112 -8.74 -16.32 -6.76
C ALA A 112 -8.67 -14.82 -7.04
N PHE A 113 -8.54 -13.99 -6.00
CA PHE A 113 -8.65 -12.52 -6.13
C PHE A 113 -7.31 -11.77 -6.07
N ARG A 114 -6.27 -12.36 -5.47
CA ARG A 114 -4.90 -11.80 -5.45
C ARG A 114 -3.88 -12.80 -5.96
N PRO A 115 -3.98 -13.27 -7.21
CA PRO A 115 -3.05 -14.25 -7.75
C PRO A 115 -1.62 -13.69 -7.73
N GLY A 116 -0.70 -14.44 -7.11
CA GLY A 116 0.70 -14.04 -6.97
C GLY A 116 1.03 -13.22 -5.73
N SER A 117 0.05 -12.91 -4.87
CA SER A 117 0.25 -12.36 -3.53
C SER A 117 0.08 -13.45 -2.47
N ASP A 118 0.58 -13.19 -1.27
CA ASP A 118 0.48 -14.08 -0.12
C ASP A 118 -0.13 -13.33 1.07
N TYR A 119 -1.08 -13.98 1.76
CA TYR A 119 -1.83 -13.37 2.86
C TYR A 119 -0.93 -13.08 4.07
N GLN A 120 -0.11 -14.07 4.45
CA GLN A 120 0.79 -13.91 5.60
C GLN A 120 1.87 -12.86 5.30
N HIS A 121 2.40 -12.84 4.08
CA HIS A 121 3.35 -11.83 3.64
C HIS A 121 2.79 -10.41 3.75
N SER A 122 1.50 -10.21 3.42
CA SER A 122 0.82 -8.91 3.56
C SER A 122 0.68 -8.50 5.03
N LEU A 123 0.40 -9.44 5.93
CA LEU A 123 0.37 -9.20 7.37
C LEU A 123 1.77 -8.89 7.92
N ASP A 124 2.77 -9.66 7.52
CA ASP A 124 4.16 -9.49 7.95
C ASP A 124 4.73 -8.14 7.50
N LEU A 125 4.37 -7.65 6.31
CA LEU A 125 4.75 -6.33 5.82
C LEU A 125 4.33 -5.22 6.81
N LEU A 126 3.06 -5.22 7.23
CA LEU A 126 2.52 -4.23 8.18
C LEU A 126 3.16 -4.37 9.56
N LYS A 127 3.30 -5.61 10.05
CA LYS A 127 3.91 -5.91 11.35
C LYS A 127 5.37 -5.45 11.41
N ILE A 128 6.19 -5.83 10.43
CA ILE A 128 7.61 -5.49 10.38
C ILE A 128 7.78 -3.97 10.27
N TYR A 129 6.95 -3.30 9.45
CA TYR A 129 6.97 -1.84 9.40
C TYR A 129 6.66 -1.21 10.76
N LYS A 130 5.60 -1.68 11.45
CA LYS A 130 5.23 -1.22 12.79
C LYS A 130 6.31 -1.45 13.83
N GLU A 131 7.01 -2.57 13.76
CA GLU A 131 8.16 -2.87 14.65
C GLU A 131 9.34 -1.92 14.41
N ARG A 132 9.62 -1.55 13.14
CA ARG A 132 10.68 -0.61 12.77
C ARG A 132 10.32 0.85 13.09
N ARG A 133 9.04 1.21 12.94
CA ARG A 133 8.50 2.57 13.16
C ARG A 133 7.24 2.54 14.03
N PRO A 134 7.39 2.29 15.34
CA PRO A 134 6.27 2.22 16.27
C PRO A 134 5.53 3.57 16.43
N ASP A 135 6.18 4.66 16.06
CA ASP A 135 5.65 6.03 16.04
C ASP A 135 4.70 6.30 14.84
N ILE A 136 4.78 5.52 13.78
CA ILE A 136 3.94 5.68 12.58
C ILE A 136 2.71 4.77 12.67
N ALA A 137 1.55 5.32 12.34
CA ALA A 137 0.33 4.53 12.25
C ALA A 137 0.35 3.60 11.04
N THR A 138 -0.04 2.34 11.24
CA THR A 138 -0.25 1.37 10.16
C THR A 138 -1.73 1.23 9.84
N LYS A 139 -2.04 1.04 8.57
CA LYS A 139 -3.42 0.91 8.09
C LYS A 139 -3.54 -0.26 7.13
N CYS A 140 -4.70 -0.91 7.15
CA CYS A 140 -5.04 -1.98 6.22
C CYS A 140 -6.44 -1.82 5.66
N GLY A 141 -6.62 -2.12 4.39
CA GLY A 141 -7.92 -2.17 3.74
C GLY A 141 -8.26 -3.58 3.26
N PHE A 142 -9.55 -3.89 3.29
CA PHE A 142 -10.10 -5.07 2.64
C PHE A 142 -11.53 -4.82 2.15
N MET A 143 -12.00 -5.65 1.22
CA MET A 143 -13.34 -5.57 0.66
C MET A 143 -14.20 -6.70 1.21
N VAL A 144 -15.51 -6.45 1.30
CA VAL A 144 -16.55 -7.45 1.54
C VAL A 144 -17.45 -7.58 0.32
N GLY A 145 -18.02 -8.77 0.12
CA GLY A 145 -18.88 -9.09 -1.03
C GLY A 145 -18.19 -9.90 -2.12
N LEU A 146 -17.02 -10.50 -1.84
CA LEU A 146 -16.32 -11.41 -2.72
C LEU A 146 -16.66 -12.89 -2.47
N GLY A 147 -17.53 -13.19 -1.47
CA GLY A 147 -17.95 -14.53 -1.08
C GLY A 147 -17.29 -15.07 0.20
N GLU A 148 -16.74 -14.18 1.02
CA GLU A 148 -16.28 -14.46 2.37
C GLU A 148 -17.46 -14.76 3.30
N THR A 149 -17.20 -15.49 4.38
CA THR A 149 -18.16 -15.66 5.48
C THR A 149 -17.87 -14.66 6.60
N GLU A 150 -18.84 -14.46 7.48
CA GLU A 150 -18.70 -13.56 8.63
C GLU A 150 -17.58 -14.04 9.57
N GLU A 151 -17.46 -15.35 9.79
CA GLU A 151 -16.39 -15.93 10.60
C GLU A 151 -15.00 -15.69 10.01
N GLU A 152 -14.89 -15.73 8.66
CA GLU A 152 -13.63 -15.43 7.98
C GLU A 152 -13.25 -13.96 8.12
N ILE A 153 -14.23 -13.04 8.11
CA ILE A 153 -14.01 -11.61 8.34
C ILE A 153 -13.51 -11.38 9.78
N TYR A 154 -14.17 -11.99 10.78
CA TYR A 154 -13.72 -11.86 12.17
C TYR A 154 -12.30 -12.40 12.35
N LYS A 155 -11.98 -13.54 11.74
CA LYS A 155 -10.62 -14.07 11.76
C LYS A 155 -9.60 -13.12 11.15
N LEU A 156 -9.93 -12.49 10.02
CA LEU A 156 -9.06 -11.48 9.39
C LEU A 156 -8.84 -10.28 10.31
N LEU A 157 -9.88 -9.82 10.99
CA LEU A 157 -9.77 -8.72 11.97
C LEU A 157 -8.88 -9.10 13.16
N ASP A 158 -8.99 -10.33 13.67
CA ASP A 158 -8.12 -10.84 14.72
C ASP A 158 -6.66 -10.96 14.26
N ASP A 159 -6.44 -11.40 13.01
CA ASP A 159 -5.10 -11.46 12.42
C ASP A 159 -4.48 -10.06 12.29
N LEU A 160 -5.23 -9.04 11.83
CA LEU A 160 -4.77 -7.66 11.76
C LEU A 160 -4.42 -7.10 13.15
N LYS A 161 -5.26 -7.36 14.14
CA LYS A 161 -5.01 -6.96 15.53
C LYS A 161 -3.75 -7.62 16.10
N ALA A 162 -3.54 -8.92 15.83
CA ALA A 162 -2.35 -9.66 16.27
C ALA A 162 -1.05 -9.14 15.60
N HIS A 163 -1.16 -8.45 14.45
CA HIS A 163 -0.06 -7.82 13.73
C HIS A 163 0.07 -6.31 14.03
N ASN A 164 -0.59 -5.81 15.08
CA ASN A 164 -0.53 -4.43 15.56
C ASN A 164 -0.92 -3.38 14.50
N VAL A 165 -1.91 -3.69 13.66
CA VAL A 165 -2.47 -2.72 12.71
C VAL A 165 -3.36 -1.73 13.45
N ASP A 166 -3.09 -0.43 13.29
CA ASP A 166 -3.77 0.63 14.05
C ASP A 166 -5.12 1.02 13.45
N MET A 167 -5.25 1.00 12.11
CA MET A 167 -6.43 1.46 11.40
C MET A 167 -6.90 0.45 10.35
N ILE A 168 -8.20 0.36 10.16
CA ILE A 168 -8.82 -0.54 9.18
C ILE A 168 -9.82 0.22 8.33
N THR A 169 -9.80 -0.04 7.02
CA THR A 169 -10.84 0.40 6.08
C THR A 169 -11.54 -0.83 5.52
N VAL A 170 -12.88 -0.84 5.59
CA VAL A 170 -13.70 -1.89 4.98
C VAL A 170 -14.49 -1.27 3.84
N GLY A 171 -14.29 -1.80 2.63
CA GLY A 171 -14.99 -1.40 1.42
C GLY A 171 -16.00 -2.44 0.96
N GLN A 172 -17.04 -2.00 0.23
CA GLN A 172 -17.95 -2.91 -0.47
C GLN A 172 -17.43 -3.15 -1.88
N TYR A 173 -17.25 -4.43 -2.26
CA TYR A 173 -17.01 -4.78 -3.66
C TYR A 173 -18.27 -4.53 -4.48
N LEU A 174 -18.14 -3.77 -5.55
CA LEU A 174 -19.19 -3.53 -6.54
C LEU A 174 -18.67 -4.03 -7.88
N GLN A 175 -19.43 -4.95 -8.48
CA GLN A 175 -19.13 -5.54 -9.79
C GLN A 175 -19.58 -4.62 -10.91
#